data_43b3cad3e3d2c61f76144ce7fb5cd8de
#
_entry.id   43b3cad3e3d2c61f76144ce7fb5cd8de
#
_cell.length_a   1.000
_cell.length_b   1.000
_cell.length_c   1.000
_cell.angle_alpha   90.00
_cell.angle_beta   90.00
_cell.angle_gamma   90.00
#
_symmetry.space_group_name_H-M   'P 1'
#
loop_
_entity.id
_entity.type
_entity.pdbx_description
1 polymer ?
#
loop_
_entity_poly.entity_id
_entity_poly.type
_entity_poly.pdbx_seq_one_letter_code
_entity_poly.pdbx_strand_id
1 'polypeptide(L)'
;MAEKYPDTRLKLYRNDENGDTEFNPYKSCVDVQLKAWNCEVIWARSEGQYDDTFQRSWMVHNTPGPHCLGGVSPTLRLVDAFLMKNGKPIDVAGSGYVEKGFAADGGDNWNPNGHDIASEEGRKGIIADIRDSKAWGHWKGDWNMFCNREPRFYAAILYNHRVIPSLSDDKNIRNEWSTGRQKDGFGRAELYLGGAARPSINYANYSKTGMLVFKRNDPQADMYNRAYPQNYACTYIRYAEILLDYIEALSNYDPTNADIRKYWDQIRKRAGVESAFVATPEIASDPALMHEYIIRERQIELCFEGDRYFTTRRLWKAHTPDKIVTDPVTGEEKDGRIYGDGGSMWGMNVDAGDVGSNDFNFEGFYKRAVFEIREFKKEYYLFPIPQKEMDKCPGLVQNPWWSGNTAN
;
A
#
# COMPACT_ATOMS: atom_id res chain seq x y z
N MET A 1 24.97 7.96 12.54
CA MET A 1 24.60 7.87 13.97
C MET A 1 24.90 6.48 14.54
N ALA A 2 24.47 5.39 13.93
CA ALA A 2 24.72 4.03 14.40
C ALA A 2 26.21 3.66 14.54
N GLU A 3 27.09 4.16 13.67
CA GLU A 3 28.54 3.94 13.78
C GLU A 3 29.20 4.69 14.95
N LYS A 4 28.61 5.82 15.37
CA LYS A 4 29.12 6.64 16.48
C LYS A 4 28.56 6.20 17.84
N TYR A 5 27.42 5.51 17.82
CA TYR A 5 26.73 5.01 19.02
C TYR A 5 26.32 3.56 18.79
N PRO A 6 27.23 2.60 18.87
CA PRO A 6 26.98 1.19 18.57
C PRO A 6 25.92 0.55 19.50
N ASP A 7 25.66 1.14 20.66
CA ASP A 7 24.61 0.70 21.59
C ASP A 7 23.22 1.23 21.26
N THR A 8 23.06 1.98 20.16
CA THR A 8 21.72 2.39 19.74
C THR A 8 20.96 1.17 19.24
N ARG A 9 19.86 0.83 19.90
CA ARG A 9 18.96 -0.27 19.52
C ARG A 9 18.16 0.02 18.25
N LEU A 10 18.38 1.19 17.63
CA LEU A 10 17.72 1.62 16.40
C LEU A 10 18.30 0.88 15.19
N LYS A 11 17.49 0.05 14.58
CA LYS A 11 17.79 -0.68 13.35
C LYS A 11 16.49 -0.98 12.61
N LEU A 12 16.60 -1.34 11.33
CA LEU A 12 15.44 -1.83 10.59
C LEU A 12 14.94 -3.14 11.22
N TYR A 13 13.62 -3.24 11.38
CA TYR A 13 13.02 -4.44 11.96
C TYR A 13 13.13 -5.62 11.00
N ARG A 14 13.61 -6.74 11.52
CA ARG A 14 13.63 -8.04 10.85
C ARG A 14 13.06 -9.09 11.79
N ASN A 15 12.17 -9.93 11.27
CA ASN A 15 11.52 -10.97 12.07
C ASN A 15 12.51 -11.99 12.66
N ASP A 16 13.54 -12.39 11.89
CA ASP A 16 14.60 -13.34 12.32
C ASP A 16 15.53 -12.78 13.41
N GLU A 17 15.57 -11.47 13.60
CA GLU A 17 16.28 -10.83 14.70
C GLU A 17 15.38 -10.54 15.92
N ASN A 18 14.10 -10.92 15.85
CA ASN A 18 13.09 -10.63 16.85
C ASN A 18 12.21 -11.84 17.21
N GLY A 19 12.80 -13.03 17.18
CA GLY A 19 12.22 -14.26 17.71
C GLY A 19 11.95 -15.37 16.71
N ASP A 20 11.95 -15.09 15.41
CA ASP A 20 11.84 -16.13 14.39
C ASP A 20 13.24 -16.69 14.05
N THR A 21 13.29 -17.90 13.50
CA THR A 21 14.55 -18.56 13.11
C THR A 21 14.96 -18.25 11.68
N GLU A 22 14.00 -17.87 10.84
CA GLU A 22 14.22 -17.62 9.41
C GLU A 22 13.71 -16.24 9.01
N PHE A 23 14.45 -15.60 8.11
CA PHE A 23 14.06 -14.33 7.57
C PHE A 23 12.87 -14.45 6.61
N ASN A 24 11.83 -13.71 6.93
CA ASN A 24 10.66 -13.54 6.07
C ASN A 24 10.41 -12.04 5.83
N PRO A 25 10.63 -11.53 4.60
CA PRO A 25 10.48 -10.11 4.29
C PRO A 25 9.03 -9.63 4.45
N TYR A 26 8.05 -10.45 4.08
CA TYR A 26 6.65 -10.10 4.26
C TYR A 26 6.30 -9.95 5.74
N LYS A 27 6.67 -10.94 6.55
CA LYS A 27 6.45 -10.90 8.01
C LYS A 27 7.15 -9.71 8.64
N SER A 28 8.37 -9.40 8.23
CA SER A 28 9.09 -8.20 8.69
C SER A 28 8.34 -6.91 8.38
N CYS A 29 7.73 -6.80 7.20
CA CYS A 29 6.93 -5.64 6.80
C CYS A 29 5.59 -5.55 7.54
N VAL A 30 5.00 -6.67 7.93
CA VAL A 30 3.78 -6.73 8.76
C VAL A 30 4.11 -6.40 10.22
N ASP A 31 5.08 -7.08 10.78
CA ASP A 31 5.43 -6.99 12.20
C ASP A 31 5.93 -5.59 12.60
N VAL A 32 6.67 -4.89 11.73
CA VAL A 32 7.13 -3.52 12.02
C VAL A 32 5.98 -2.56 12.31
N GLN A 33 4.79 -2.84 11.78
CA GLN A 33 3.58 -2.03 12.01
C GLN A 33 2.75 -2.51 13.20
N LEU A 34 2.86 -3.80 13.55
CA LEU A 34 2.02 -4.46 14.56
C LEU A 34 2.73 -4.68 15.90
N LYS A 35 4.06 -4.79 15.91
CA LYS A 35 4.84 -4.96 17.14
C LYS A 35 5.08 -3.60 17.79
N ALA A 36 4.39 -3.36 18.90
CA ALA A 36 4.58 -2.14 19.68
C ALA A 36 6.04 -1.99 20.15
N TRP A 37 6.56 -0.77 20.13
CA TRP A 37 7.89 -0.43 20.65
C TRP A 37 9.05 -1.29 20.10
N ASN A 38 8.94 -1.68 18.84
CA ASN A 38 10.01 -2.40 18.15
C ASN A 38 11.25 -1.51 17.90
N CYS A 39 12.33 -2.12 17.40
CA CYS A 39 13.62 -1.46 17.22
C CYS A 39 13.65 -0.32 16.16
N GLU A 40 12.61 -0.16 15.35
CA GLU A 40 12.50 0.98 14.43
C GLU A 40 11.83 2.21 15.05
N VAL A 41 11.06 2.05 16.13
CA VAL A 41 10.27 3.14 16.70
C VAL A 41 11.16 4.19 17.33
N ILE A 42 11.09 5.42 16.82
CA ILE A 42 11.79 6.59 17.37
C ILE A 42 10.80 7.42 18.18
N TRP A 43 9.63 7.67 17.60
CA TRP A 43 8.58 8.40 18.26
C TRP A 43 7.22 7.78 17.95
N ALA A 44 6.50 7.47 19.01
CA ALA A 44 5.16 6.94 18.93
C ALA A 44 4.29 7.53 20.04
N ARG A 45 3.00 7.57 19.79
CA ARG A 45 2.03 7.79 20.84
C ARG A 45 1.88 6.49 21.62
N SER A 46 2.13 6.55 22.92
CA SER A 46 1.84 5.43 23.82
C SER A 46 0.34 5.25 23.90
N GLU A 47 -0.10 4.03 23.69
CA GLU A 47 -1.51 3.71 23.78
C GLU A 47 -1.94 3.64 25.22
N GLY A 48 -2.91 4.45 25.58
CA GLY A 48 -3.64 4.34 26.82
C GLY A 48 -4.89 3.50 26.61
N GLN A 49 -5.69 3.32 27.64
CA GLN A 49 -6.91 2.52 27.71
C GLN A 49 -7.97 2.79 26.59
N TYR A 50 -7.72 3.73 25.68
CA TYR A 50 -8.61 4.14 24.58
C TYR A 50 -8.11 3.76 23.18
N ASP A 51 -7.01 3.06 23.05
CA ASP A 51 -6.30 2.93 21.76
C ASP A 51 -6.52 1.61 21.02
N ASP A 52 -7.22 0.67 21.60
CA ASP A 52 -7.89 -0.39 20.84
C ASP A 52 -8.87 0.24 19.81
N THR A 53 -9.36 1.44 20.11
CA THR A 53 -10.22 2.23 19.23
C THR A 53 -9.54 2.64 17.94
N PHE A 54 -8.26 3.03 17.92
CA PHE A 54 -7.57 3.38 16.69
C PHE A 54 -7.38 2.15 15.79
N GLN A 55 -6.79 1.08 16.33
CA GLN A 55 -6.55 -0.14 15.56
C GLN A 55 -7.86 -0.78 15.10
N ARG A 56 -8.85 -0.83 15.98
CA ARG A 56 -10.19 -1.30 15.64
C ARG A 56 -10.82 -0.46 14.54
N SER A 57 -10.80 0.86 14.66
CA SER A 57 -11.34 1.75 13.64
C SER A 57 -10.59 1.59 12.33
N TRP A 58 -9.25 1.50 12.38
CA TRP A 58 -8.43 1.27 11.20
C TRP A 58 -8.83 -0.01 10.48
N MET A 59 -8.88 -1.15 11.19
CA MET A 59 -9.23 -2.43 10.59
C MET A 59 -10.66 -2.48 10.08
N VAL A 60 -11.62 -1.91 10.82
CA VAL A 60 -13.03 -1.84 10.42
C VAL A 60 -13.18 -1.08 9.09
N HIS A 61 -12.48 0.02 8.91
CA HIS A 61 -12.56 0.82 7.67
C HIS A 61 -11.79 0.21 6.50
N ASN A 62 -10.82 -0.67 6.76
CA ASN A 62 -9.92 -1.22 5.76
C ASN A 62 -10.20 -2.68 5.39
N THR A 63 -11.09 -3.36 6.08
CA THR A 63 -11.41 -4.78 5.85
C THR A 63 -12.83 -4.94 5.30
N PRO A 64 -13.05 -5.82 4.31
CA PRO A 64 -14.39 -6.19 3.89
C PRO A 64 -14.98 -7.24 4.83
N GLY A 65 -16.30 -7.33 4.87
CA GLY A 65 -17.01 -8.39 5.58
C GLY A 65 -17.89 -7.91 6.72
N PRO A 66 -18.44 -8.83 7.53
CA PRO A 66 -19.33 -8.51 8.65
C PRO A 66 -18.67 -7.53 9.63
N HIS A 67 -19.44 -6.54 10.03
CA HIS A 67 -18.98 -5.48 10.95
C HIS A 67 -17.82 -4.62 10.44
N CYS A 68 -17.49 -4.72 9.14
CA CYS A 68 -16.44 -3.95 8.48
C CYS A 68 -17.05 -2.97 7.48
N LEU A 69 -16.37 -1.84 7.26
CA LEU A 69 -16.86 -0.78 6.39
C LEU A 69 -16.18 -0.75 5.02
N GLY A 70 -14.95 -1.25 4.91
CA GLY A 70 -14.25 -1.43 3.63
C GLY A 70 -14.18 -0.18 2.75
N GLY A 71 -14.09 1.01 3.34
CA GLY A 71 -14.21 2.27 2.60
C GLY A 71 -12.89 2.99 2.29
N VAL A 72 -11.79 2.63 2.94
CA VAL A 72 -10.50 3.30 2.73
C VAL A 72 -9.71 2.58 1.65
N SER A 73 -9.57 3.27 0.53
CA SER A 73 -9.04 2.69 -0.72
C SER A 73 -7.74 3.37 -1.15
N PRO A 74 -6.71 2.60 -1.56
CA PRO A 74 -5.53 3.16 -2.21
C PRO A 74 -5.87 3.64 -3.61
N THR A 75 -5.14 4.66 -4.10
CA THR A 75 -5.19 5.04 -5.51
C THR A 75 -4.26 4.18 -6.35
N LEU A 76 -4.51 4.04 -7.65
CA LEU A 76 -3.62 3.33 -8.58
C LEU A 76 -2.22 3.92 -8.59
N ARG A 77 -2.08 5.21 -8.39
CA ARG A 77 -0.77 5.85 -8.27
C ARG A 77 0.12 5.20 -7.20
N LEU A 78 -0.43 4.87 -6.05
CA LEU A 78 0.31 4.14 -5.02
C LEU A 78 0.51 2.67 -5.41
N VAL A 79 -0.52 2.02 -5.93
CA VAL A 79 -0.48 0.60 -6.33
C VAL A 79 0.57 0.36 -7.41
N ASP A 80 0.67 1.27 -8.39
CA ASP A 80 1.66 1.21 -9.46
C ASP A 80 3.07 1.60 -9.01
N ALA A 81 3.20 2.33 -7.91
CA ALA A 81 4.51 2.66 -7.36
C ALA A 81 5.26 1.43 -6.82
N PHE A 82 4.52 0.44 -6.28
CA PHE A 82 5.14 -0.79 -5.78
C PHE A 82 5.88 -1.54 -6.87
N LEU A 83 6.98 -2.18 -6.47
CA LEU A 83 7.87 -2.91 -7.36
C LEU A 83 7.35 -4.32 -7.66
N MET A 84 7.91 -4.91 -8.71
CA MET A 84 7.82 -6.34 -8.94
C MET A 84 8.78 -7.09 -8.00
N LYS A 85 8.61 -8.41 -7.86
CA LYS A 85 9.47 -9.25 -7.00
C LYS A 85 10.96 -9.19 -7.33
N ASN A 86 11.29 -8.84 -8.57
CA ASN A 86 12.67 -8.64 -9.03
C ASN A 86 13.23 -7.24 -8.74
N GLY A 87 12.51 -6.42 -7.98
CA GLY A 87 12.92 -5.08 -7.59
C GLY A 87 12.78 -3.99 -8.66
N LYS A 88 12.22 -4.32 -9.83
CA LYS A 88 11.98 -3.35 -10.92
C LYS A 88 10.61 -2.69 -10.77
N PRO A 89 10.49 -1.40 -11.10
CA PRO A 89 9.19 -0.77 -11.34
C PRO A 89 8.40 -1.45 -12.44
N ILE A 90 7.07 -1.36 -12.40
CA ILE A 90 6.18 -2.02 -13.35
C ILE A 90 6.36 -1.55 -14.80
N ASP A 91 6.77 -0.32 -14.98
CA ASP A 91 6.95 0.39 -16.26
C ASP A 91 8.36 0.23 -16.87
N VAL A 92 9.24 -0.49 -16.18
CA VAL A 92 10.62 -0.73 -16.66
C VAL A 92 10.71 -2.04 -17.43
N ALA A 93 11.49 -2.04 -18.50
CA ALA A 93 11.73 -3.23 -19.32
C ALA A 93 12.29 -4.40 -18.48
N GLY A 94 11.73 -5.59 -18.69
CA GLY A 94 12.10 -6.78 -17.92
C GLY A 94 11.56 -6.82 -16.50
N SER A 95 10.59 -5.98 -16.16
CA SER A 95 9.88 -6.04 -14.88
C SER A 95 9.04 -7.32 -14.73
N GLY A 96 8.53 -7.85 -15.84
CA GLY A 96 7.62 -8.99 -15.85
C GLY A 96 6.18 -8.62 -15.48
N TYR A 97 5.85 -7.32 -15.43
CA TYR A 97 4.49 -6.86 -15.14
C TYR A 97 3.52 -7.23 -16.26
N VAL A 98 2.40 -7.80 -15.88
CA VAL A 98 1.25 -8.06 -16.75
C VAL A 98 0.01 -7.48 -16.07
N GLU A 99 -0.73 -6.64 -16.78
CA GLU A 99 -1.90 -5.99 -16.18
C GLU A 99 -3.15 -6.86 -16.26
N LYS A 100 -3.43 -7.42 -17.44
CA LYS A 100 -4.70 -8.10 -17.75
C LYS A 100 -4.60 -9.63 -17.61
N GLY A 101 -5.76 -10.23 -17.31
CA GLY A 101 -5.90 -11.68 -17.20
C GLY A 101 -5.72 -12.19 -15.77
N PHE A 102 -5.83 -13.50 -15.63
CA PHE A 102 -5.76 -14.19 -14.35
C PHE A 102 -4.53 -15.07 -14.26
N ALA A 103 -3.96 -15.20 -13.07
CA ALA A 103 -2.81 -16.05 -12.80
C ALA A 103 -3.17 -17.53 -13.02
N ALA A 104 -2.35 -18.22 -13.82
CA ALA A 104 -2.49 -19.65 -14.05
C ALA A 104 -2.09 -20.48 -12.82
N ASP A 105 -1.15 -19.96 -12.03
CA ASP A 105 -0.59 -20.62 -10.85
C ASP A 105 -0.50 -19.64 -9.68
N GLY A 106 -0.23 -20.14 -8.47
CA GLY A 106 0.09 -19.32 -7.31
C GLY A 106 1.53 -18.83 -7.33
N GLY A 107 1.82 -17.77 -6.57
CA GLY A 107 3.19 -17.25 -6.38
C GLY A 107 4.04 -18.15 -5.49
N ASP A 108 5.33 -17.83 -5.39
CA ASP A 108 6.31 -18.68 -4.69
C ASP A 108 5.97 -18.97 -3.21
N ASN A 109 5.30 -18.04 -2.55
CA ASN A 109 5.05 -18.11 -1.11
C ASN A 109 3.55 -18.30 -0.74
N TRP A 110 2.69 -18.62 -1.71
CA TRP A 110 1.26 -18.75 -1.43
C TRP A 110 0.93 -19.97 -0.55
N ASN A 111 1.70 -21.04 -0.66
CA ASN A 111 1.54 -22.28 0.10
C ASN A 111 2.93 -22.88 0.42
N PRO A 112 3.72 -22.24 1.30
CA PRO A 112 5.13 -22.59 1.52
C PRO A 112 5.30 -24.00 2.12
N ASN A 113 4.31 -24.50 2.85
CA ASN A 113 4.35 -25.81 3.49
C ASN A 113 3.67 -26.92 2.67
N GLY A 114 3.21 -26.63 1.45
CA GLY A 114 2.65 -27.61 0.53
C GLY A 114 1.35 -28.26 1.02
N HIS A 115 0.51 -27.52 1.74
CA HIS A 115 -0.78 -28.02 2.23
C HIS A 115 -1.69 -28.48 1.08
N ASP A 116 -2.35 -29.62 1.25
CA ASP A 116 -3.39 -30.07 0.32
C ASP A 116 -4.67 -29.26 0.52
N ILE A 117 -4.86 -28.23 -0.28
CA ILE A 117 -6.02 -27.32 -0.20
C ILE A 117 -7.35 -27.99 -0.56
N ALA A 118 -7.35 -29.19 -1.15
CA ALA A 118 -8.57 -29.94 -1.41
C ALA A 118 -9.14 -30.55 -0.11
N SER A 119 -8.26 -30.83 0.87
CA SER A 119 -8.65 -31.35 2.17
C SER A 119 -9.01 -30.21 3.15
N GLU A 120 -9.89 -30.49 4.10
CA GLU A 120 -10.24 -29.55 5.18
C GLU A 120 -9.03 -29.22 6.06
N GLU A 121 -8.22 -30.23 6.37
CA GLU A 121 -7.04 -30.07 7.21
C GLU A 121 -5.97 -29.22 6.52
N GLY A 122 -5.73 -29.44 5.23
CA GLY A 122 -4.82 -28.61 4.44
C GLY A 122 -5.28 -27.17 4.33
N ARG A 123 -6.59 -26.92 4.20
CA ARG A 123 -7.13 -25.54 4.23
C ARG A 123 -6.92 -24.88 5.59
N LYS A 124 -7.13 -25.58 6.69
CA LYS A 124 -6.82 -25.07 8.04
C LYS A 124 -5.34 -24.78 8.21
N GLY A 125 -4.48 -25.64 7.67
CA GLY A 125 -3.03 -25.45 7.70
C GLY A 125 -2.60 -24.16 6.99
N ILE A 126 -3.08 -23.93 5.78
CA ILE A 126 -2.71 -22.70 5.04
C ILE A 126 -3.30 -21.42 5.65
N ILE A 127 -4.51 -21.50 6.26
CA ILE A 127 -5.05 -20.37 7.00
C ILE A 127 -4.18 -20.03 8.22
N ALA A 128 -3.67 -21.03 8.92
CA ALA A 128 -2.73 -20.81 10.00
C ALA A 128 -1.42 -20.16 9.51
N ASP A 129 -0.89 -20.62 8.38
CA ASP A 129 0.30 -20.01 7.75
C ASP A 129 0.07 -18.56 7.35
N ILE A 130 -1.11 -18.20 6.82
CA ILE A 130 -1.45 -16.81 6.51
C ILE A 130 -1.53 -15.97 7.78
N ARG A 131 -2.14 -16.47 8.85
CA ARG A 131 -2.20 -15.81 10.16
C ARG A 131 -0.82 -15.54 10.73
N ASP A 132 0.08 -16.51 10.60
CA ASP A 132 1.47 -16.40 11.05
C ASP A 132 2.36 -15.59 10.08
N SER A 133 1.79 -15.05 9.02
CA SER A 133 2.52 -14.36 7.94
C SER A 133 3.60 -15.20 7.26
N LYS A 134 3.45 -16.52 7.27
CA LYS A 134 4.31 -17.48 6.54
C LYS A 134 3.88 -17.62 5.08
N ALA A 135 2.55 -17.74 4.86
CA ALA A 135 1.97 -17.78 3.53
C ALA A 135 1.53 -16.37 3.08
N TRP A 136 1.95 -15.96 1.91
CA TRP A 136 1.66 -14.67 1.30
C TRP A 136 1.86 -14.69 -0.22
N GLY A 137 1.53 -13.60 -0.91
CA GLY A 137 1.64 -13.52 -2.36
C GLY A 137 0.31 -13.78 -3.06
N HIS A 138 0.37 -13.89 -4.37
CA HIS A 138 -0.82 -14.13 -5.18
C HIS A 138 -1.17 -15.63 -5.25
N TRP A 139 -2.44 -15.88 -5.46
CA TRP A 139 -3.00 -17.21 -5.66
C TRP A 139 -3.33 -17.44 -7.14
N LYS A 140 -3.48 -18.69 -7.52
CA LYS A 140 -4.08 -19.07 -8.80
C LYS A 140 -5.46 -18.39 -8.93
N GLY A 141 -5.71 -17.75 -10.06
CA GLY A 141 -6.93 -17.01 -10.31
C GLY A 141 -6.95 -15.56 -9.84
N ASP A 142 -5.87 -15.07 -9.21
CA ASP A 142 -5.72 -13.63 -8.93
C ASP A 142 -5.51 -12.86 -10.24
N TRP A 143 -5.97 -11.61 -10.28
CA TRP A 143 -5.76 -10.73 -11.42
C TRP A 143 -4.28 -10.40 -11.59
N ASN A 144 -3.76 -10.50 -12.81
CA ASN A 144 -2.32 -10.44 -13.09
C ASN A 144 -1.61 -9.19 -12.57
N MET A 145 -2.28 -8.03 -12.56
CA MET A 145 -1.68 -6.79 -12.02
C MET A 145 -1.24 -6.89 -10.55
N PHE A 146 -1.80 -7.83 -9.80
CA PHE A 146 -1.47 -8.06 -8.38
C PHE A 146 -0.44 -9.17 -8.19
N CYS A 147 -0.04 -9.84 -9.27
CA CYS A 147 0.83 -11.00 -9.22
C CYS A 147 2.30 -10.62 -9.25
N ASN A 148 3.14 -11.45 -8.63
CA ASN A 148 4.60 -11.28 -8.62
C ASN A 148 5.09 -9.89 -8.15
N ARG A 149 4.34 -9.27 -7.25
CA ARG A 149 4.71 -8.00 -6.62
C ARG A 149 5.65 -8.24 -5.44
N GLU A 150 6.30 -7.17 -4.99
CA GLU A 150 7.17 -7.20 -3.82
C GLU A 150 6.41 -7.47 -2.51
N PRO A 151 7.08 -7.96 -1.44
CA PRO A 151 6.42 -8.27 -0.15
C PRO A 151 5.65 -7.12 0.48
N ARG A 152 6.15 -5.86 0.35
CA ARG A 152 5.46 -4.67 0.89
C ARG A 152 4.12 -4.42 0.21
N PHE A 153 3.97 -4.79 -1.07
CA PHE A 153 2.69 -4.71 -1.76
C PHE A 153 1.65 -5.59 -1.05
N TYR A 154 1.98 -6.85 -0.81
CA TYR A 154 1.07 -7.77 -0.13
C TYR A 154 0.84 -7.40 1.35
N ALA A 155 1.79 -6.74 2.00
CA ALA A 155 1.62 -6.23 3.35
C ALA A 155 0.73 -4.98 3.43
N ALA A 156 0.58 -4.24 2.32
CA ALA A 156 -0.08 -2.94 2.32
C ALA A 156 -1.41 -2.88 1.57
N ILE A 157 -1.63 -3.76 0.58
CA ILE A 157 -2.77 -3.69 -0.35
C ILE A 157 -3.63 -4.94 -0.25
N LEU A 158 -4.93 -4.75 -0.06
CA LEU A 158 -5.95 -5.79 -0.18
C LEU A 158 -6.65 -5.62 -1.53
N TYR A 159 -6.71 -6.70 -2.29
CA TYR A 159 -7.30 -6.76 -3.63
C TYR A 159 -8.31 -7.90 -3.75
N ASN A 160 -9.11 -7.91 -4.80
CA ASN A 160 -10.10 -8.96 -5.06
C ASN A 160 -9.44 -10.34 -5.14
N HIS A 161 -10.14 -11.34 -4.62
CA HIS A 161 -9.75 -12.74 -4.56
C HIS A 161 -8.70 -13.08 -3.48
N ARG A 162 -8.06 -12.10 -2.86
CA ARG A 162 -7.12 -12.37 -1.76
C ARG A 162 -7.82 -13.08 -0.60
N VAL A 163 -7.19 -14.12 -0.07
CA VAL A 163 -7.69 -14.88 1.09
C VAL A 163 -7.61 -14.05 2.37
N ILE A 164 -8.68 -14.02 3.13
CA ILE A 164 -8.78 -13.32 4.41
C ILE A 164 -9.04 -14.36 5.50
N PRO A 165 -8.09 -14.56 6.44
CA PRO A 165 -8.20 -15.60 7.47
C PRO A 165 -9.47 -15.53 8.30
N SER A 166 -9.88 -14.34 8.75
CA SER A 166 -11.08 -14.17 9.56
C SER A 166 -12.39 -14.52 8.85
N LEU A 167 -12.41 -14.46 7.51
CA LEU A 167 -13.55 -14.89 6.69
C LEU A 167 -13.49 -16.38 6.34
N SER A 168 -12.36 -17.04 6.60
CA SER A 168 -12.11 -18.43 6.25
C SER A 168 -12.33 -19.41 7.41
N ASP A 169 -12.68 -18.92 8.60
CA ASP A 169 -13.00 -19.78 9.74
C ASP A 169 -14.32 -20.50 9.53
N ASP A 170 -14.39 -21.79 9.88
CA ASP A 170 -15.57 -22.65 9.71
C ASP A 170 -16.89 -22.04 10.22
N LYS A 171 -16.82 -21.25 11.27
CA LYS A 171 -17.97 -20.53 11.84
C LYS A 171 -18.50 -19.44 10.91
N ASN A 172 -17.63 -18.90 10.06
CA ASN A 172 -17.89 -17.74 9.23
C ASN A 172 -18.23 -18.13 7.79
N ILE A 173 -17.73 -19.26 7.31
CA ILE A 173 -18.03 -19.82 5.97
C ILE A 173 -19.52 -20.12 5.80
N ARG A 174 -20.24 -20.37 6.90
CA ARG A 174 -21.67 -20.69 6.92
C ARG A 174 -22.62 -19.50 6.92
N ASN A 175 -22.10 -18.28 6.95
CA ASN A 175 -22.93 -17.07 7.03
C ASN A 175 -23.32 -16.52 5.67
N GLU A 176 -24.41 -15.75 5.66
CA GLU A 176 -25.01 -15.12 4.47
C GLU A 176 -24.02 -14.28 3.63
N TRP A 177 -22.92 -13.83 4.25
CA TRP A 177 -21.86 -13.04 3.62
C TRP A 177 -20.84 -13.88 2.84
N SER A 178 -20.81 -15.19 3.09
CA SER A 178 -19.91 -16.15 2.42
C SER A 178 -20.69 -17.14 1.56
N THR A 179 -22.01 -17.02 1.48
CA THR A 179 -22.87 -18.02 0.87
C THR A 179 -22.69 -18.10 -0.63
N GLY A 180 -22.21 -19.20 -1.07
CA GLY A 180 -22.37 -19.73 -2.43
C GLY A 180 -21.28 -19.42 -3.43
N ARG A 181 -20.33 -18.52 -3.14
CA ARG A 181 -19.29 -18.12 -4.11
C ARG A 181 -17.93 -18.73 -3.86
N GLN A 182 -17.68 -19.24 -2.68
CA GLN A 182 -16.38 -19.83 -2.28
C GLN A 182 -16.43 -21.35 -2.42
N LYS A 183 -16.36 -21.82 -3.65
CA LYS A 183 -16.33 -23.25 -3.95
C LYS A 183 -15.09 -23.95 -3.42
N ASP A 184 -14.02 -23.21 -3.14
CA ASP A 184 -12.75 -23.73 -2.64
C ASP A 184 -12.64 -23.74 -1.11
N GLY A 185 -13.63 -23.23 -0.39
CA GLY A 185 -13.66 -23.23 1.07
C GLY A 185 -12.83 -22.14 1.75
N PHE A 186 -12.40 -21.11 0.99
CA PHE A 186 -11.66 -19.96 1.55
C PHE A 186 -12.54 -18.70 1.56
N GLY A 187 -12.41 -17.91 2.61
CA GLY A 187 -12.94 -16.54 2.67
C GLY A 187 -12.07 -15.59 1.87
N ARG A 188 -12.63 -15.00 0.82
CA ARG A 188 -11.91 -14.11 -0.08
C ARG A 188 -12.46 -12.69 -0.07
N ALA A 189 -11.60 -11.73 -0.38
CA ALA A 189 -12.04 -10.37 -0.64
C ALA A 189 -12.83 -10.33 -1.95
N GLU A 190 -14.09 -9.90 -1.87
CA GLU A 190 -14.99 -9.68 -3.02
C GLU A 190 -15.41 -8.22 -3.04
N LEU A 191 -14.59 -7.35 -3.64
CA LEU A 191 -14.75 -5.90 -3.62
C LEU A 191 -15.61 -5.36 -4.79
N TYR A 192 -16.08 -6.23 -5.65
CA TYR A 192 -16.88 -5.90 -6.82
C TYR A 192 -18.39 -5.84 -6.51
N LEU A 193 -19.15 -5.20 -7.39
CA LEU A 193 -20.60 -5.10 -7.26
C LEU A 193 -21.24 -6.50 -7.22
N GLY A 194 -22.04 -6.75 -6.20
CA GLY A 194 -22.66 -8.05 -5.90
C GLY A 194 -21.74 -9.04 -5.18
N GLY A 195 -20.51 -8.66 -4.89
CA GLY A 195 -19.63 -9.37 -3.98
C GLY A 195 -19.99 -9.11 -2.52
N ALA A 196 -19.39 -9.90 -1.60
CA ALA A 196 -19.67 -9.80 -0.17
C ALA A 196 -19.40 -8.40 0.41
N ALA A 197 -18.40 -7.71 -0.10
CA ALA A 197 -18.05 -6.34 0.33
C ALA A 197 -18.93 -5.25 -0.33
N ARG A 198 -19.68 -5.57 -1.36
CA ARG A 198 -20.58 -4.64 -2.06
C ARG A 198 -21.80 -5.36 -2.61
N PRO A 199 -22.74 -5.78 -1.75
CA PRO A 199 -23.86 -6.63 -2.15
C PRO A 199 -24.87 -5.94 -3.08
N SER A 200 -24.89 -4.60 -3.12
CA SER A 200 -25.78 -3.83 -3.99
C SER A 200 -25.18 -2.49 -4.39
N ILE A 201 -25.75 -1.88 -5.45
CA ILE A 201 -25.34 -0.56 -5.94
C ILE A 201 -25.53 0.57 -4.90
N ASN A 202 -26.51 0.41 -4.03
CA ASN A 202 -26.84 1.40 -2.99
C ASN A 202 -26.00 1.21 -1.71
N TYR A 203 -25.12 0.22 -1.67
CA TYR A 203 -24.27 0.00 -0.50
C TYR A 203 -23.20 1.07 -0.39
N ALA A 204 -23.22 1.85 0.68
CA ALA A 204 -22.35 3.01 0.84
C ALA A 204 -20.91 2.67 1.22
N ASN A 205 -20.73 1.57 1.97
CA ASN A 205 -19.43 1.18 2.55
C ASN A 205 -18.74 0.17 1.64
N TYR A 206 -18.05 0.64 0.61
CA TYR A 206 -17.37 -0.23 -0.35
C TYR A 206 -16.07 0.41 -0.86
N SER A 207 -15.19 -0.43 -1.38
CA SER A 207 -13.95 0.04 -2.02
C SER A 207 -14.27 0.90 -3.24
N LYS A 208 -13.73 2.11 -3.24
CA LYS A 208 -13.91 3.05 -4.36
C LYS A 208 -12.97 2.75 -5.53
N THR A 209 -11.79 2.22 -5.28
CA THR A 209 -10.78 1.97 -6.30
C THR A 209 -10.60 0.49 -6.65
N GLY A 210 -11.48 -0.39 -6.17
CA GLY A 210 -11.37 -1.83 -6.35
C GLY A 210 -10.32 -2.51 -5.46
N MET A 211 -9.73 -1.76 -4.53
CA MET A 211 -8.74 -2.22 -3.57
C MET A 211 -8.97 -1.55 -2.22
N LEU A 212 -8.43 -2.14 -1.15
CA LEU A 212 -8.46 -1.56 0.19
C LEU A 212 -7.05 -1.49 0.77
N VAL A 213 -6.89 -0.64 1.77
CA VAL A 213 -5.66 -0.58 2.56
C VAL A 213 -5.57 -1.82 3.43
N PHE A 214 -4.41 -2.49 3.42
CA PHE A 214 -4.15 -3.66 4.25
C PHE A 214 -3.06 -3.43 5.31
N LYS A 215 -2.21 -2.45 5.12
CA LYS A 215 -1.16 -2.09 6.08
C LYS A 215 -1.77 -1.87 7.47
N ARG A 216 -1.14 -2.39 8.51
CA ARG A 216 -1.61 -2.43 9.89
C ARG A 216 -2.85 -3.31 10.14
N ASN A 217 -3.32 -4.06 9.16
CA ASN A 217 -4.33 -5.08 9.43
C ASN A 217 -3.64 -6.31 10.02
N ASP A 218 -4.09 -6.71 11.21
CA ASP A 218 -3.54 -7.87 11.90
C ASP A 218 -4.16 -9.16 11.35
N PRO A 219 -3.37 -10.07 10.77
CA PRO A 219 -3.88 -11.33 10.26
C PRO A 219 -4.42 -12.27 11.35
N GLN A 220 -4.08 -12.03 12.62
CA GLN A 220 -4.60 -12.77 13.77
C GLN A 220 -5.99 -12.28 14.22
N ALA A 221 -6.42 -11.10 13.78
CA ALA A 221 -7.70 -10.55 14.20
C ALA A 221 -8.87 -11.41 13.70
N ASP A 222 -9.84 -11.64 14.57
CA ASP A 222 -11.15 -12.19 14.19
C ASP A 222 -12.15 -11.04 14.03
N MET A 223 -12.26 -10.55 12.80
CA MET A 223 -13.15 -9.44 12.47
C MET A 223 -14.62 -9.79 12.68
N TYR A 224 -14.98 -11.07 12.52
CA TYR A 224 -16.34 -11.54 12.68
C TYR A 224 -16.82 -11.45 14.13
N ASN A 225 -15.99 -11.91 15.07
CA ASN A 225 -16.30 -11.85 16.51
C ASN A 225 -15.84 -10.54 17.16
N ARG A 226 -15.33 -9.58 16.38
CA ARG A 226 -14.78 -8.30 16.85
C ARG A 226 -13.64 -8.49 17.87
N ALA A 227 -12.88 -9.58 17.71
CA ALA A 227 -11.69 -9.83 18.50
C ALA A 227 -10.48 -9.23 17.79
N TYR A 228 -10.04 -8.09 18.28
CA TYR A 228 -8.86 -7.38 17.79
C TYR A 228 -7.72 -7.59 18.76
N PRO A 229 -6.51 -7.93 18.28
CA PRO A 229 -5.35 -7.95 19.14
C PRO A 229 -5.12 -6.57 19.77
N GLN A 230 -4.59 -6.55 20.98
CA GLN A 230 -4.34 -5.34 21.74
C GLN A 230 -2.85 -5.04 21.82
N ASN A 231 -2.47 -3.81 22.17
CA ASN A 231 -1.12 -3.31 22.37
C ASN A 231 -0.39 -2.89 21.10
N TYR A 232 -0.98 -1.97 20.35
CA TYR A 232 -0.30 -1.27 19.28
C TYR A 232 0.23 0.09 19.75
N ALA A 233 1.37 0.51 19.21
CA ALA A 233 1.83 1.90 19.33
C ALA A 233 1.57 2.63 18.02
N CYS A 234 0.92 3.79 18.08
CA CYS A 234 0.78 4.63 16.89
C CYS A 234 2.12 5.32 16.61
N THR A 235 2.91 4.71 15.73
CA THR A 235 4.24 5.21 15.37
C THR A 235 4.12 6.42 14.45
N TYR A 236 4.76 7.53 14.85
CA TYR A 236 4.87 8.74 14.05
C TYR A 236 6.18 8.80 13.27
N ILE A 237 7.29 8.41 13.90
CA ILE A 237 8.63 8.42 13.29
C ILE A 237 9.30 7.08 13.56
N ARG A 238 9.83 6.46 12.52
CA ARG A 238 10.59 5.22 12.61
C ARG A 238 11.91 5.29 11.83
N TYR A 239 12.83 4.41 12.14
CA TYR A 239 14.21 4.46 11.63
C TYR A 239 14.28 4.40 10.09
N ALA A 240 13.40 3.66 9.42
CA ALA A 240 13.37 3.65 7.96
C ALA A 240 13.13 5.04 7.36
N GLU A 241 12.32 5.90 7.99
CA GLU A 241 12.10 7.28 7.55
C GLU A 241 13.40 8.09 7.63
N ILE A 242 14.15 7.97 8.73
CA ILE A 242 15.44 8.67 8.88
C ILE A 242 16.46 8.22 7.81
N LEU A 243 16.48 6.92 7.48
CA LEU A 243 17.34 6.45 6.40
C LEU A 243 16.93 7.03 5.05
N LEU A 244 15.63 7.11 4.78
CA LEU A 244 15.11 7.71 3.55
C LEU A 244 15.38 9.22 3.48
N ASP A 245 15.24 9.95 4.59
CA ASP A 245 15.61 11.37 4.67
C ASP A 245 17.09 11.58 4.35
N TYR A 246 17.94 10.73 4.92
CA TYR A 246 19.38 10.84 4.74
C TYR A 246 19.80 10.57 3.28
N ILE A 247 19.31 9.47 2.68
CA ILE A 247 19.66 9.17 1.28
C ILE A 247 19.04 10.17 0.29
N GLU A 248 17.85 10.71 0.58
CA GLU A 248 17.24 11.77 -0.21
C GLU A 248 18.10 13.05 -0.17
N ALA A 249 18.53 13.46 1.03
CA ALA A 249 19.41 14.61 1.18
C ALA A 249 20.75 14.42 0.45
N LEU A 250 21.36 13.24 0.57
CA LEU A 250 22.61 12.92 -0.14
C LEU A 250 22.42 12.91 -1.65
N SER A 251 21.31 12.39 -2.17
CA SER A 251 21.06 12.37 -3.62
C SER A 251 21.03 13.75 -4.26
N ASN A 252 20.70 14.78 -3.47
CA ASN A 252 20.73 16.19 -3.92
C ASN A 252 22.08 16.87 -3.67
N TYR A 253 22.80 16.50 -2.61
CA TYR A 253 24.03 17.18 -2.19
C TYR A 253 25.29 16.52 -2.75
N ASP A 254 25.36 15.20 -2.70
CA ASP A 254 26.48 14.38 -3.18
C ASP A 254 25.96 13.05 -3.73
N PRO A 255 25.45 13.02 -4.98
CA PRO A 255 24.82 11.84 -5.56
C PRO A 255 25.79 10.67 -5.79
N THR A 256 27.09 10.89 -5.61
CA THR A 256 28.13 9.83 -5.71
C THR A 256 28.44 9.18 -4.38
N ASN A 257 27.85 9.65 -3.28
CA ASN A 257 28.13 9.17 -1.94
C ASN A 257 27.73 7.69 -1.76
N ALA A 258 28.68 6.88 -1.29
CA ALA A 258 28.47 5.44 -1.11
C ALA A 258 27.38 5.10 -0.07
N ASP A 259 27.08 6.02 0.85
CA ASP A 259 26.05 5.83 1.85
C ASP A 259 24.64 5.75 1.22
N ILE A 260 24.41 6.36 0.05
CA ILE A 260 23.14 6.26 -0.67
C ILE A 260 22.83 4.78 -0.93
N ARG A 261 23.75 4.07 -1.59
CA ARG A 261 23.59 2.64 -1.86
C ARG A 261 23.51 1.83 -0.58
N LYS A 262 24.40 2.08 0.38
CA LYS A 262 24.49 1.36 1.65
C LYS A 262 23.15 1.35 2.40
N TYR A 263 22.52 2.49 2.59
CA TYR A 263 21.29 2.59 3.38
C TYR A 263 20.04 2.26 2.57
N TRP A 264 20.03 2.55 1.28
CA TRP A 264 18.93 2.12 0.42
C TRP A 264 18.86 0.60 0.30
N ASP A 265 20.01 -0.07 0.13
CA ASP A 265 20.10 -1.52 0.09
C ASP A 265 19.64 -2.18 1.41
N GLN A 266 19.86 -1.53 2.57
CA GLN A 266 19.31 -2.03 3.83
C GLN A 266 17.78 -2.06 3.81
N ILE A 267 17.12 -1.00 3.35
CA ILE A 267 15.65 -0.93 3.24
C ILE A 267 15.15 -2.00 2.28
N ARG A 268 15.75 -2.09 1.11
CA ARG A 268 15.34 -3.05 0.07
C ARG A 268 15.60 -4.50 0.49
N LYS A 269 16.71 -4.78 1.12
CA LYS A 269 17.02 -6.10 1.66
C LYS A 269 16.00 -6.54 2.73
N ARG A 270 15.64 -5.63 3.66
CA ARG A 270 14.58 -5.91 4.63
C ARG A 270 13.24 -6.20 3.93
N ALA A 271 12.94 -5.49 2.86
CA ALA A 271 11.74 -5.70 2.05
C ALA A 271 11.81 -6.94 1.13
N GLY A 272 12.95 -7.65 1.08
CA GLY A 272 13.13 -8.84 0.25
C GLY A 272 13.19 -8.55 -1.24
N VAL A 273 13.68 -7.37 -1.63
CA VAL A 273 13.84 -6.97 -3.04
C VAL A 273 15.29 -6.66 -3.37
N GLU A 274 15.63 -6.82 -4.64
CA GLU A 274 16.98 -6.58 -5.16
C GLU A 274 17.39 -5.11 -5.00
N SER A 275 18.71 -4.85 -4.89
CA SER A 275 19.28 -3.51 -4.88
C SER A 275 18.74 -2.66 -6.04
N ALA A 276 18.43 -1.39 -5.78
CA ALA A 276 18.00 -0.47 -6.84
C ALA A 276 19.06 -0.32 -7.94
N PHE A 277 20.32 -0.33 -7.55
CA PHE A 277 21.47 -0.22 -8.48
C PHE A 277 21.70 -1.48 -9.33
N VAL A 278 21.11 -2.61 -8.96
CA VAL A 278 21.11 -3.84 -9.75
C VAL A 278 19.85 -3.95 -10.60
N ALA A 279 18.70 -3.65 -10.01
CA ALA A 279 17.42 -3.73 -10.71
C ALA A 279 17.27 -2.66 -11.80
N THR A 280 17.86 -1.47 -11.58
CA THR A 280 17.81 -0.31 -12.48
C THR A 280 19.18 0.39 -12.47
N PRO A 281 20.18 -0.16 -13.20
CA PRO A 281 21.56 0.35 -13.15
C PRO A 281 21.70 1.81 -13.61
N GLU A 282 20.77 2.31 -14.41
CA GLU A 282 20.77 3.67 -14.97
C GLU A 282 20.79 4.75 -13.88
N ILE A 283 20.25 4.46 -12.69
CA ILE A 283 20.24 5.41 -11.56
C ILE A 283 21.64 5.80 -11.10
N ALA A 284 22.63 4.95 -11.34
CA ALA A 284 24.03 5.25 -10.94
C ALA A 284 24.66 6.39 -11.74
N SER A 285 24.19 6.62 -12.97
CA SER A 285 24.70 7.66 -13.88
C SER A 285 23.76 8.84 -14.05
N ASP A 286 22.54 8.78 -13.51
CA ASP A 286 21.54 9.83 -13.61
C ASP A 286 21.05 10.25 -12.19
N PRO A 287 21.61 11.33 -11.62
CA PRO A 287 21.21 11.80 -10.29
C PRO A 287 19.72 12.21 -10.19
N ALA A 288 19.13 12.72 -11.26
CA ALA A 288 17.73 13.12 -11.26
C ALA A 288 16.82 11.87 -11.20
N LEU A 289 17.14 10.86 -11.99
CA LEU A 289 16.46 9.58 -11.96
C LEU A 289 16.65 8.88 -10.61
N MET A 290 17.86 8.89 -10.05
CA MET A 290 18.14 8.36 -8.70
C MET A 290 17.25 9.01 -7.67
N HIS A 291 17.14 10.34 -7.67
CA HIS A 291 16.27 11.06 -6.74
C HIS A 291 14.81 10.66 -6.89
N GLU A 292 14.30 10.54 -8.12
CA GLU A 292 12.93 10.08 -8.37
C GLU A 292 12.67 8.66 -7.81
N TYR A 293 13.63 7.77 -7.94
CA TYR A 293 13.52 6.41 -7.40
C TYR A 293 13.59 6.37 -5.88
N ILE A 294 14.38 7.24 -5.24
CA ILE A 294 14.38 7.40 -3.78
C ILE A 294 13.01 7.91 -3.30
N ILE A 295 12.40 8.87 -3.99
CA ILE A 295 11.07 9.36 -3.67
C ILE A 295 10.00 8.27 -3.87
N ARG A 296 10.14 7.43 -4.88
CA ARG A 296 9.28 6.24 -5.07
C ARG A 296 9.47 5.24 -3.94
N GLU A 297 10.71 4.93 -3.54
CA GLU A 297 11.00 4.04 -2.42
C GLU A 297 10.36 4.57 -1.12
N ARG A 298 10.46 5.88 -0.88
CA ARG A 298 9.82 6.57 0.23
C ARG A 298 8.30 6.41 0.20
N GLN A 299 7.68 6.60 -0.96
CA GLN A 299 6.23 6.42 -1.13
C GLN A 299 5.77 5.00 -0.82
N ILE A 300 6.55 3.99 -1.23
CA ILE A 300 6.25 2.58 -0.97
C ILE A 300 6.43 2.25 0.52
N GLU A 301 7.59 2.58 1.06
CA GLU A 301 7.99 2.21 2.41
C GLU A 301 7.08 2.87 3.47
N LEU A 302 6.79 4.16 3.31
CA LEU A 302 6.01 4.97 4.24
C LEU A 302 4.54 5.14 3.84
N CYS A 303 4.03 4.31 2.91
CA CYS A 303 2.63 4.40 2.52
C CYS A 303 1.70 4.24 3.74
N PHE A 304 0.64 5.03 3.79
CA PHE A 304 -0.34 5.08 4.88
C PHE A 304 0.22 5.47 6.26
N GLU A 305 1.41 6.05 6.32
CA GLU A 305 2.01 6.57 7.55
C GLU A 305 1.96 8.12 7.65
N GLY A 306 1.27 8.77 6.70
CA GLY A 306 1.08 10.23 6.70
C GLY A 306 2.18 11.01 5.94
N ASP A 307 3.26 10.36 5.54
CA ASP A 307 4.42 10.97 4.89
C ASP A 307 4.08 11.70 3.58
N ARG A 308 3.29 11.07 2.70
CA ARG A 308 3.08 11.57 1.32
C ARG A 308 2.52 12.98 1.27
N TYR A 309 1.65 13.35 2.22
CA TYR A 309 1.10 14.70 2.31
C TYR A 309 2.21 15.77 2.43
N PHE A 310 3.20 15.52 3.26
CA PHE A 310 4.31 16.44 3.48
C PHE A 310 5.32 16.37 2.34
N THR A 311 5.69 15.18 1.89
CA THR A 311 6.67 14.97 0.81
C THR A 311 6.24 15.66 -0.48
N THR A 312 4.98 15.55 -0.92
CA THR A 312 4.51 16.19 -2.15
C THR A 312 4.50 17.71 -2.06
N ARG A 313 4.21 18.25 -0.87
CA ARG A 313 4.25 19.70 -0.65
C ARG A 313 5.66 20.23 -0.56
N ARG A 314 6.52 19.58 0.21
CA ARG A 314 7.95 19.93 0.35
C ARG A 314 8.67 19.94 -1.00
N LEU A 315 8.37 18.96 -1.86
CA LEU A 315 8.94 18.84 -3.20
C LEU A 315 8.23 19.69 -4.26
N TRP A 316 7.25 20.49 -3.87
CA TRP A 316 6.47 21.32 -4.80
C TRP A 316 5.80 20.52 -5.91
N LYS A 317 5.37 19.28 -5.63
CA LYS A 317 4.76 18.35 -6.60
C LYS A 317 3.25 18.21 -6.45
N ALA A 318 2.66 18.70 -5.33
CA ALA A 318 1.25 18.48 -5.02
C ALA A 318 0.27 19.03 -6.06
N HIS A 319 0.68 19.96 -6.90
CA HIS A 319 -0.12 20.55 -7.98
C HIS A 319 0.17 19.95 -9.37
N THR A 320 1.06 18.95 -9.46
CA THR A 320 1.41 18.33 -10.75
C THR A 320 0.23 17.53 -11.27
N PRO A 321 -0.31 17.87 -12.46
CA PRO A 321 -1.43 17.14 -13.06
C PRO A 321 -0.98 15.78 -13.61
N ASP A 322 -1.95 14.92 -13.89
CA ASP A 322 -1.70 13.70 -14.67
C ASP A 322 -1.20 14.07 -16.08
N LYS A 323 -0.29 13.25 -16.59
CA LYS A 323 0.12 13.35 -18.00
C LYS A 323 -0.58 12.22 -18.77
N ILE A 324 -1.42 12.59 -19.73
CA ILE A 324 -1.98 11.67 -20.70
C ILE A 324 -0.86 11.34 -21.69
N VAL A 325 -0.51 10.07 -21.78
CA VAL A 325 0.47 9.59 -22.75
C VAL A 325 -0.28 9.03 -23.93
N THR A 326 -0.16 9.68 -25.08
CA THR A 326 -0.67 9.16 -26.34
C THR A 326 0.36 8.27 -27.00
N ASP A 327 -0.10 7.19 -27.66
CA ASP A 327 0.77 6.40 -28.53
C ASP A 327 1.20 7.28 -29.72
N PRO A 328 2.52 7.47 -29.96
CA PRO A 328 2.98 8.33 -31.03
C PRO A 328 2.65 7.81 -32.44
N VAL A 329 2.27 6.53 -32.55
CA VAL A 329 1.95 5.90 -33.85
C VAL A 329 0.44 5.89 -34.10
N THR A 330 -0.36 5.56 -33.08
CA THR A 330 -1.83 5.42 -33.24
C THR A 330 -2.60 6.68 -32.81
N GLY A 331 -1.99 7.57 -32.03
CA GLY A 331 -2.66 8.71 -31.42
C GLY A 331 -3.63 8.33 -30.31
N GLU A 332 -3.78 7.06 -29.99
CA GLU A 332 -4.65 6.59 -28.92
C GLU A 332 -4.04 6.92 -27.56
N GLU A 333 -4.89 7.25 -26.61
CA GLU A 333 -4.48 7.42 -25.22
C GLU A 333 -3.92 6.08 -24.71
N LYS A 334 -2.62 6.07 -24.42
CA LYS A 334 -2.04 4.98 -23.62
C LYS A 334 -2.55 5.14 -22.21
N ASP A 335 -2.99 4.03 -21.61
CA ASP A 335 -3.38 3.98 -20.21
C ASP A 335 -2.42 4.85 -19.39
N GLY A 336 -2.93 5.99 -18.89
CA GLY A 336 -2.14 7.04 -18.28
C GLY A 336 -1.44 6.55 -17.01
N ARG A 337 -0.26 5.96 -17.16
CA ARG A 337 0.58 5.52 -16.04
C ARG A 337 1.40 6.63 -15.41
N ILE A 338 1.32 7.86 -15.94
CA ILE A 338 2.02 9.00 -15.38
C ILE A 338 1.04 9.83 -14.55
N TYR A 339 0.85 9.39 -13.32
CA TYR A 339 0.00 10.10 -12.38
C TYR A 339 0.74 11.29 -11.77
N GLY A 340 0.15 12.46 -11.87
CA GLY A 340 0.62 13.62 -11.14
C GLY A 340 0.23 13.58 -9.65
N ASP A 341 0.97 14.26 -8.81
CA ASP A 341 0.65 14.35 -7.38
C ASP A 341 -0.64 15.13 -7.10
N GLY A 342 -0.95 16.08 -7.98
CA GLY A 342 -2.21 16.83 -7.99
C GLY A 342 -3.25 16.28 -8.96
N GLY A 343 -2.97 15.13 -9.58
CA GLY A 343 -3.87 14.50 -10.54
C GLY A 343 -5.10 13.87 -9.90
N SER A 344 -5.97 13.35 -10.75
CA SER A 344 -7.20 12.67 -10.36
C SER A 344 -6.94 11.41 -9.54
N MET A 345 -7.95 10.96 -8.81
CA MET A 345 -7.91 9.68 -8.11
C MET A 345 -8.31 8.57 -9.08
N TRP A 346 -7.33 7.77 -9.45
CA TRP A 346 -7.54 6.62 -10.32
C TRP A 346 -7.75 5.34 -9.50
N GLY A 347 -8.63 4.48 -10.00
CA GLY A 347 -8.90 3.15 -9.47
C GLY A 347 -9.14 2.15 -10.59
N MET A 348 -9.40 0.90 -10.21
CA MET A 348 -9.88 -0.13 -11.12
C MET A 348 -11.41 -0.17 -11.08
N ASN A 349 -12.02 -0.16 -12.25
CA ASN A 349 -13.47 -0.34 -12.32
C ASN A 349 -13.85 -1.77 -11.92
N VAL A 350 -14.56 -1.90 -10.82
CA VAL A 350 -15.07 -3.18 -10.29
C VAL A 350 -16.60 -3.29 -10.39
N ASP A 351 -17.23 -2.35 -11.05
CA ASP A 351 -18.68 -2.28 -11.19
C ASP A 351 -19.18 -2.78 -12.54
N ALA A 352 -18.33 -2.78 -13.56
CA ALA A 352 -18.68 -3.27 -14.87
C ALA A 352 -18.63 -4.79 -14.88
N GLY A 353 -19.78 -5.42 -14.79
CA GLY A 353 -19.87 -6.86 -14.87
C GLY A 353 -21.24 -7.36 -14.47
N ASP A 354 -21.69 -8.41 -15.13
CA ASP A 354 -22.94 -9.08 -14.78
C ASP A 354 -22.69 -9.97 -13.56
N VAL A 355 -23.25 -9.55 -12.45
CA VAL A 355 -23.08 -10.22 -11.17
C VAL A 355 -23.83 -11.55 -11.21
N GLY A 356 -23.12 -12.63 -11.31
CA GLY A 356 -23.70 -13.98 -11.33
C GLY A 356 -23.30 -14.83 -12.50
N SER A 357 -22.69 -14.28 -13.56
CA SER A 357 -22.04 -15.09 -14.57
C SER A 357 -20.63 -15.48 -14.11
N ASN A 358 -20.26 -16.74 -14.31
CA ASN A 358 -18.86 -17.17 -14.13
C ASN A 358 -17.96 -16.68 -15.29
N ASP A 359 -18.49 -15.87 -16.15
CA ASP A 359 -17.84 -15.37 -17.35
C ASP A 359 -17.31 -13.97 -17.06
N PHE A 360 -16.04 -13.90 -16.63
CA PHE A 360 -15.30 -12.65 -16.38
C PHE A 360 -14.92 -11.93 -17.69
N ASN A 361 -15.59 -12.16 -18.77
CA ASN A 361 -15.46 -11.41 -20.03
C ASN A 361 -16.19 -10.06 -19.96
N PHE A 362 -15.95 -9.33 -18.89
CA PHE A 362 -16.60 -8.03 -18.70
C PHE A 362 -15.87 -6.94 -19.48
N GLU A 363 -16.52 -6.42 -20.47
CA GLU A 363 -16.10 -5.19 -21.09
C GLU A 363 -16.14 -4.07 -20.04
N GLY A 364 -14.95 -3.63 -19.59
CA GLY A 364 -14.82 -2.59 -18.58
C GLY A 364 -14.45 -3.05 -17.18
N PHE A 365 -14.57 -4.32 -16.83
CA PHE A 365 -14.08 -4.83 -15.54
C PHE A 365 -12.56 -4.76 -15.46
N TYR A 366 -12.02 -4.28 -14.34
CA TYR A 366 -10.61 -3.99 -14.16
C TYR A 366 -9.99 -3.10 -15.24
N LYS A 367 -10.79 -2.21 -15.84
CA LYS A 367 -10.25 -1.06 -16.56
C LYS A 367 -9.89 0.05 -15.57
N ARG A 368 -8.82 0.76 -15.86
CA ARG A 368 -8.44 1.97 -15.13
C ARG A 368 -9.50 3.04 -15.34
N ALA A 369 -9.97 3.62 -14.25
CA ALA A 369 -11.02 4.63 -14.28
C ALA A 369 -10.71 5.77 -13.32
N VAL A 370 -11.09 6.99 -13.70
CA VAL A 370 -11.08 8.14 -12.81
C VAL A 370 -12.26 8.01 -11.84
N PHE A 371 -11.96 8.06 -10.56
CA PHE A 371 -12.89 7.88 -9.45
C PHE A 371 -13.36 9.21 -8.92
N GLU A 372 -12.38 10.12 -8.75
CA GLU A 372 -12.59 11.46 -8.27
C GLU A 372 -11.64 12.40 -9.00
N ILE A 373 -12.20 13.47 -9.57
CA ILE A 373 -11.40 14.56 -10.15
C ILE A 373 -10.98 15.46 -8.99
N ARG A 374 -9.66 15.63 -8.83
CA ARG A 374 -9.09 16.53 -7.85
C ARG A 374 -8.44 17.72 -8.52
N GLU A 375 -8.52 18.84 -7.87
CA GLU A 375 -7.80 20.04 -8.26
C GLU A 375 -6.97 20.50 -7.06
N PHE A 376 -5.66 20.53 -7.21
CA PHE A 376 -4.76 21.11 -6.22
C PHE A 376 -4.19 22.42 -6.81
N LYS A 377 -4.64 23.54 -6.27
CA LYS A 377 -4.17 24.87 -6.67
C LYS A 377 -2.91 25.25 -5.89
N LYS A 378 -2.11 26.16 -6.47
CA LYS A 378 -0.87 26.61 -5.83
C LYS A 378 -1.10 27.27 -4.48
N GLU A 379 -2.20 27.98 -4.30
CA GLU A 379 -2.58 28.57 -3.01
C GLU A 379 -2.73 27.53 -1.89
N TYR A 380 -3.04 26.25 -2.19
CA TYR A 380 -3.23 25.19 -1.21
C TYR A 380 -1.92 24.66 -0.57
N TYR A 381 -0.78 25.17 -1.01
CA TYR A 381 0.48 24.92 -0.28
C TYR A 381 0.54 25.59 1.07
N LEU A 382 -0.11 26.73 1.20
CA LEU A 382 -0.20 27.51 2.45
C LEU A 382 -1.67 27.74 2.78
N PHE A 383 -2.04 27.60 4.06
CA PHE A 383 -3.39 27.95 4.49
C PHE A 383 -3.60 29.47 4.43
N PRO A 384 -4.80 29.96 4.06
CA PRO A 384 -5.07 31.37 4.14
C PRO A 384 -5.04 31.87 5.60
N ILE A 385 -4.53 33.06 5.81
CA ILE A 385 -4.68 33.74 7.09
C ILE A 385 -6.16 34.12 7.25
N PRO A 386 -6.83 33.72 8.33
CA PRO A 386 -8.25 34.05 8.52
C PRO A 386 -8.48 35.55 8.49
N GLN A 387 -9.52 35.99 7.76
CA GLN A 387 -9.84 37.43 7.63
C GLN A 387 -9.94 38.13 9.00
N LYS A 388 -10.54 37.47 9.97
CA LYS A 388 -10.65 37.97 11.35
C LYS A 388 -9.32 38.34 12.01
N GLU A 389 -8.25 37.62 11.66
CA GLU A 389 -6.91 37.92 12.20
C GLU A 389 -6.25 39.04 11.40
N MET A 390 -6.49 39.11 10.08
CA MET A 390 -6.04 40.24 9.26
C MET A 390 -6.69 41.57 9.68
N ASP A 391 -7.97 41.54 10.01
CA ASP A 391 -8.72 42.75 10.48
C ASP A 391 -8.17 43.28 11.82
N LYS A 392 -7.65 42.41 12.66
CA LYS A 392 -7.02 42.82 13.95
C LYS A 392 -5.60 43.37 13.77
N CYS A 393 -4.94 43.01 12.70
CA CYS A 393 -3.54 43.31 12.48
C CYS A 393 -3.33 43.86 11.04
N PRO A 394 -3.51 45.18 10.84
CA PRO A 394 -3.48 45.79 9.50
C PRO A 394 -2.14 45.63 8.76
N GLY A 395 -1.07 45.23 9.44
CA GLY A 395 0.22 44.91 8.82
C GLY A 395 0.37 43.48 8.31
N LEU A 396 -0.62 42.61 8.53
CA LEU A 396 -0.60 41.26 7.99
C LEU A 396 -0.88 41.28 6.48
N VAL A 397 -0.04 40.57 5.75
CA VAL A 397 -0.22 40.33 4.31
C VAL A 397 -0.67 38.88 4.14
N GLN A 398 -1.72 38.69 3.35
CA GLN A 398 -2.24 37.36 3.03
C GLN A 398 -1.18 36.47 2.35
N ASN A 399 -1.23 35.18 2.59
CA ASN A 399 -0.36 34.23 1.89
C ASN A 399 -0.51 34.32 0.37
N PRO A 400 0.57 34.03 -0.38
CA PRO A 400 0.55 34.10 -1.84
C PRO A 400 -0.63 33.37 -2.46
N TRP A 401 -1.12 33.92 -3.57
CA TRP A 401 -2.26 33.42 -4.38
C TRP A 401 -3.64 33.48 -3.71
N TRP A 402 -3.75 33.76 -2.41
CA TRP A 402 -5.02 34.06 -1.77
C TRP A 402 -5.38 35.55 -1.98
N SER A 403 -6.64 35.83 -2.24
CA SER A 403 -7.17 37.21 -2.35
C SER A 403 -6.48 38.09 -3.43
N GLY A 404 -6.11 37.51 -4.57
CA GLY A 404 -5.55 38.27 -5.69
C GLY A 404 -4.10 38.73 -5.50
N ASN A 405 -3.45 38.39 -4.41
CA ASN A 405 -2.00 38.56 -4.27
C ASN A 405 -1.28 37.58 -5.20
N THR A 406 -0.86 38.07 -6.36
CA THR A 406 0.05 37.35 -7.23
C THR A 406 1.44 37.40 -6.61
N ALA A 407 1.95 36.30 -6.15
CA ALA A 407 3.38 36.20 -5.88
C ALA A 407 4.11 36.30 -7.23
N ASN A 408 4.93 37.30 -7.38
CA ASN A 408 5.85 37.47 -8.50
C ASN A 408 6.90 36.37 -8.51
#